data_e9bd7fba176f71b6b0148daec0560723
#
_entry.id   e9bd7fba176f71b6b0148daec0560723
#
_cell.length_a   1.000
_cell.length_b   1.000
_cell.length_c   1.000
_cell.angle_alpha   90.00
_cell.angle_beta   90.00
_cell.angle_gamma   90.00
#
_symmetry.space_group_name_H-M   'P 1'
#
loop_
_entity.id
_entity.type
_entity.pdbx_description
1 polymer ?
#
loop_
_entity_poly.entity_id
_entity_poly.type
_entity_poly.pdbx_seq_one_letter_code
_entity_poly.pdbx_strand_id
1 'polypeptide(L)'
;SSETSPGGPALSTDISPEASEGSWASSGSNWMFLVDDKPYTGWFTDTDGKQYYMDETGIMQTGWTDIGKKRYYFDMDGILQTGTVIIDKKTYELDTDGSLKDYTPKKKSSKKKSSGKSDTSDKSGTSTAKKSVALTFDDGPSSFTDRLLDCLEENNAKATFFMVGTEIASFPDEVKRMKKLGCELGNHTYDHKDLATLSSDEISSEIARVDEQLVNLTGEGASVVRPPYGSVNDTVKSTVGTPMILWSIDTLDWKTQDVESTVEEVMNNVKDGSIILMHDGYESSVEAALRAAD
;
A
#
# COMPACT_ATOMS: atom_id res chain seq x y z
N SER A 1 -10.71 -42.51 7.28
CA SER A 1 -11.15 -41.21 7.79
C SER A 1 -10.84 -40.16 6.77
N SER A 2 -11.86 -39.79 6.00
CA SER A 2 -11.79 -38.76 4.95
C SER A 2 -11.89 -37.39 5.61
N GLU A 3 -10.82 -36.62 5.57
CA GLU A 3 -10.85 -35.20 5.87
C GLU A 3 -11.56 -34.45 4.74
N THR A 4 -12.77 -34.06 4.98
CA THR A 4 -13.47 -33.10 4.15
C THR A 4 -12.92 -31.70 4.42
N SER A 5 -12.12 -31.19 3.48
CA SER A 5 -11.83 -29.75 3.41
C SER A 5 -13.15 -28.98 3.41
N PRO A 6 -13.29 -27.90 4.20
CA PRO A 6 -14.45 -27.04 4.08
C PRO A 6 -14.44 -26.39 2.69
N GLY A 7 -15.32 -26.83 1.83
CA GLY A 7 -15.64 -26.14 0.60
C GLY A 7 -16.19 -24.77 0.98
N GLY A 8 -15.79 -23.73 0.28
CA GLY A 8 -16.43 -22.42 0.41
C GLY A 8 -17.94 -22.60 0.22
N PRO A 9 -18.78 -21.81 0.91
CA PRO A 9 -20.21 -21.94 0.81
C PRO A 9 -20.66 -21.76 -0.65
N ALA A 10 -21.59 -22.62 -1.10
CA ALA A 10 -22.42 -22.24 -2.23
C ALA A 10 -23.02 -20.87 -1.89
N LEU A 11 -23.14 -19.99 -2.88
CA LEU A 11 -23.82 -18.71 -2.68
C LEU A 11 -25.16 -18.99 -1.98
N SER A 12 -25.15 -18.85 -0.68
CA SER A 12 -26.37 -18.82 0.09
C SER A 12 -26.91 -17.40 -0.05
N THR A 13 -28.12 -17.26 -0.56
CA THR A 13 -28.87 -16.00 -0.45
C THR A 13 -29.38 -15.81 0.96
N ASP A 14 -29.07 -16.74 1.88
CA ASP A 14 -29.47 -16.67 3.25
C ASP A 14 -28.61 -15.61 3.95
N ILE A 15 -29.30 -14.62 4.52
CA ILE A 15 -28.69 -13.58 5.36
C ILE A 15 -28.00 -14.26 6.55
N SER A 16 -26.80 -13.81 6.88
CA SER A 16 -26.10 -14.28 8.07
C SER A 16 -26.96 -14.00 9.31
N PRO A 17 -27.15 -14.97 10.22
CA PRO A 17 -28.01 -14.77 11.41
C PRO A 17 -27.62 -13.51 12.20
N GLU A 18 -26.33 -13.18 12.22
CA GLU A 18 -25.76 -12.03 12.94
C GLU A 18 -25.99 -10.70 12.22
N ALA A 19 -26.44 -10.70 10.95
CA ALA A 19 -26.55 -9.49 10.14
C ALA A 19 -27.53 -8.44 10.73
N SER A 20 -28.53 -8.88 11.46
CA SER A 20 -29.51 -8.02 12.13
C SER A 20 -29.11 -7.65 13.57
N GLU A 21 -28.10 -8.30 14.15
CA GLU A 21 -27.73 -8.16 15.55
C GLU A 21 -26.43 -7.34 15.74
N GLY A 22 -25.67 -7.14 14.65
CA GLY A 22 -24.41 -6.43 14.68
C GLY A 22 -24.45 -5.08 14.02
N SER A 23 -23.26 -4.45 13.95
CA SER A 23 -23.08 -3.15 13.31
C SER A 23 -21.72 -3.04 12.65
N TRP A 24 -21.68 -2.28 11.55
CA TRP A 24 -20.43 -1.92 10.90
C TRP A 24 -19.66 -0.91 11.74
N ALA A 25 -18.37 -1.14 11.91
CA ALA A 25 -17.44 -0.26 12.58
C ALA A 25 -16.18 -0.09 11.74
N SER A 26 -15.54 1.06 11.82
CA SER A 26 -14.25 1.32 11.19
C SER A 26 -13.18 1.57 12.22
N SER A 27 -11.97 1.04 11.97
CA SER A 27 -10.77 1.35 12.73
C SER A 27 -9.68 1.72 11.74
N GLY A 28 -9.41 3.02 11.60
CA GLY A 28 -8.63 3.54 10.49
C GLY A 28 -9.37 3.33 9.16
N SER A 29 -8.70 2.77 8.17
CA SER A 29 -9.31 2.37 6.88
C SER A 29 -9.99 1.00 6.91
N ASN A 30 -9.81 0.24 7.98
CA ASN A 30 -10.31 -1.10 8.07
C ASN A 30 -11.77 -1.11 8.54
N TRP A 31 -12.61 -1.78 7.79
CA TRP A 31 -13.98 -2.03 8.17
C TRP A 31 -14.11 -3.39 8.85
N MET A 32 -14.94 -3.45 9.85
CA MET A 32 -15.27 -4.67 10.60
C MET A 32 -16.77 -4.73 10.82
N PHE A 33 -17.31 -5.93 10.92
CA PHE A 33 -18.66 -6.13 11.42
C PHE A 33 -18.59 -6.64 12.86
N LEU A 34 -19.23 -5.93 13.78
CA LEU A 34 -19.21 -6.25 15.21
C LEU A 34 -20.50 -6.93 15.62
N VAL A 35 -20.38 -8.04 16.34
CA VAL A 35 -21.47 -8.74 17.01
C VAL A 35 -21.12 -8.82 18.50
N ASP A 36 -21.95 -8.32 19.37
CA ASP A 36 -21.66 -8.20 20.81
C ASP A 36 -20.29 -7.51 21.09
N ASP A 37 -20.03 -6.41 20.39
CA ASP A 37 -18.77 -5.64 20.45
C ASP A 37 -17.50 -6.44 20.09
N LYS A 38 -17.65 -7.57 19.38
CA LYS A 38 -16.53 -8.39 18.92
C LYS A 38 -16.49 -8.46 17.40
N PRO A 39 -15.30 -8.38 16.78
CA PRO A 39 -15.16 -8.53 15.35
C PRO A 39 -15.67 -9.91 14.89
N TYR A 40 -16.55 -9.89 13.90
CA TYR A 40 -16.99 -11.09 13.19
C TYR A 40 -15.86 -11.58 12.27
N THR A 41 -15.75 -12.88 12.05
CA THR A 41 -14.72 -13.45 11.17
C THR A 41 -15.34 -14.46 10.21
N GLY A 42 -14.77 -14.55 9.01
CA GLY A 42 -15.25 -15.44 7.95
C GLY A 42 -16.29 -14.79 7.02
N TRP A 43 -17.03 -15.64 6.32
CA TRP A 43 -18.05 -15.21 5.37
C TRP A 43 -19.27 -14.60 6.06
N PHE A 44 -19.72 -13.48 5.53
CA PHE A 44 -20.84 -12.71 6.05
C PHE A 44 -21.78 -12.31 4.92
N THR A 45 -23.07 -12.50 5.10
CA THR A 45 -24.13 -12.00 4.19
C THR A 45 -24.96 -10.97 4.93
N ASP A 46 -24.94 -9.73 4.45
CA ASP A 46 -25.65 -8.61 5.01
C ASP A 46 -27.18 -8.71 4.75
N THR A 47 -27.96 -7.86 5.41
CA THR A 47 -29.41 -7.75 5.25
C THR A 47 -29.84 -7.43 3.82
N ASP A 48 -28.97 -6.84 3.03
CA ASP A 48 -29.16 -6.56 1.61
C ASP A 48 -28.87 -7.78 0.70
N GLY A 49 -28.39 -8.90 1.27
CA GLY A 49 -27.94 -10.08 0.53
C GLY A 49 -26.54 -9.94 -0.08
N LYS A 50 -25.81 -8.88 0.24
CA LYS A 50 -24.42 -8.69 -0.18
C LYS A 50 -23.49 -9.56 0.66
N GLN A 51 -22.51 -10.16 0.01
CA GLN A 51 -21.56 -11.05 0.68
C GLN A 51 -20.20 -10.38 0.85
N TYR A 52 -19.63 -10.58 2.03
CA TYR A 52 -18.35 -10.05 2.47
C TYR A 52 -17.51 -11.18 3.07
N TYR A 53 -16.23 -10.94 3.23
CA TYR A 53 -15.35 -11.81 3.98
C TYR A 53 -14.51 -11.00 4.97
N MET A 54 -14.56 -11.41 6.24
CA MET A 54 -13.72 -10.89 7.31
C MET A 54 -12.58 -11.87 7.56
N ASP A 55 -11.35 -11.39 7.61
CA ASP A 55 -10.21 -12.25 7.92
C ASP A 55 -10.20 -12.75 9.38
N GLU A 56 -9.14 -13.42 9.77
CA GLU A 56 -8.99 -13.99 11.13
C GLU A 56 -8.93 -12.91 12.21
N THR A 57 -8.62 -11.66 11.85
CA THR A 57 -8.59 -10.50 12.74
C THR A 57 -9.91 -9.72 12.76
N GLY A 58 -10.87 -10.12 11.91
CA GLY A 58 -12.17 -9.47 11.74
C GLY A 58 -12.18 -8.32 10.73
N ILE A 59 -11.12 -8.13 9.98
CA ILE A 59 -11.02 -7.06 8.97
C ILE A 59 -11.69 -7.50 7.67
N MET A 60 -12.60 -6.64 7.15
CA MET A 60 -13.28 -6.82 5.88
C MET A 60 -12.26 -6.81 4.73
N GLN A 61 -12.34 -7.80 3.86
CA GLN A 61 -11.42 -7.95 2.74
C GLN A 61 -11.95 -7.22 1.50
N THR A 62 -11.02 -6.62 0.73
CA THR A 62 -11.26 -5.96 -0.57
C THR A 62 -10.23 -6.44 -1.58
N GLY A 63 -10.49 -6.25 -2.88
CA GLY A 63 -9.60 -6.69 -3.94
C GLY A 63 -9.51 -8.22 -4.08
N TRP A 64 -8.41 -8.71 -4.66
CA TRP A 64 -8.16 -10.14 -4.82
C TRP A 64 -7.75 -10.79 -3.49
N THR A 65 -8.55 -11.75 -3.02
CA THR A 65 -8.34 -12.43 -1.74
C THR A 65 -8.32 -13.94 -1.91
N ASP A 66 -7.27 -14.60 -1.40
CA ASP A 66 -7.14 -16.05 -1.39
C ASP A 66 -7.77 -16.63 -0.12
N ILE A 67 -8.87 -17.36 -0.27
CA ILE A 67 -9.57 -18.00 0.84
C ILE A 67 -9.54 -19.51 0.63
N GLY A 68 -8.79 -20.21 1.46
CA GLY A 68 -8.55 -21.65 1.29
C GLY A 68 -7.73 -21.95 0.04
N LYS A 69 -8.35 -22.63 -0.95
CA LYS A 69 -7.72 -22.97 -2.23
C LYS A 69 -8.30 -22.21 -3.40
N LYS A 70 -9.15 -21.24 -3.16
CA LYS A 70 -9.87 -20.45 -4.15
C LYS A 70 -9.46 -18.99 -4.03
N ARG A 71 -9.55 -18.25 -5.14
CA ARG A 71 -9.34 -16.80 -5.18
C ARG A 71 -10.66 -16.12 -5.48
N TYR A 72 -10.95 -15.06 -4.76
CA TYR A 72 -12.16 -14.26 -4.86
C TYR A 72 -11.81 -12.80 -5.14
N TYR A 73 -12.74 -12.05 -5.68
CA TYR A 73 -12.61 -10.62 -5.83
C TYR A 73 -13.74 -9.91 -5.11
N PHE A 74 -13.37 -9.01 -4.21
CA PHE A 74 -14.28 -8.11 -3.52
C PHE A 74 -14.06 -6.70 -4.05
N ASP A 75 -15.14 -5.96 -4.29
CA ASP A 75 -14.99 -4.56 -4.68
C ASP A 75 -14.51 -3.68 -3.51
N MET A 76 -14.46 -2.38 -3.75
CA MET A 76 -13.95 -1.43 -2.75
C MET A 76 -14.87 -1.29 -1.53
N ASP A 77 -16.14 -1.64 -1.68
CA ASP A 77 -17.10 -1.71 -0.58
C ASP A 77 -17.07 -3.08 0.13
N GLY A 78 -16.13 -3.95 -0.22
CA GLY A 78 -15.98 -5.30 0.32
C GLY A 78 -17.01 -6.30 -0.20
N ILE A 79 -17.75 -5.96 -1.27
CA ILE A 79 -18.82 -6.82 -1.79
C ILE A 79 -18.24 -7.85 -2.75
N LEU A 80 -18.51 -9.13 -2.47
CA LEU A 80 -18.10 -10.24 -3.34
C LEU A 80 -18.66 -10.07 -4.76
N GLN A 81 -17.76 -10.15 -5.74
CA GLN A 81 -18.12 -10.10 -7.15
C GLN A 81 -18.30 -11.50 -7.74
N THR A 82 -19.17 -11.62 -8.75
CA THR A 82 -19.48 -12.88 -9.44
C THR A 82 -19.67 -12.64 -10.94
N GLY A 83 -19.56 -13.70 -11.76
CA GLY A 83 -19.74 -13.60 -13.20
C GLY A 83 -18.55 -12.98 -13.91
N THR A 84 -18.79 -12.25 -14.97
CA THR A 84 -17.73 -11.59 -15.75
C THR A 84 -17.42 -10.23 -15.14
N VAL A 85 -16.20 -10.03 -14.69
CA VAL A 85 -15.72 -8.75 -14.15
C VAL A 85 -14.53 -8.26 -14.96
N ILE A 86 -14.43 -6.95 -15.11
CA ILE A 86 -13.29 -6.30 -15.76
C ILE A 86 -12.49 -5.58 -14.67
N ILE A 87 -11.29 -6.08 -14.42
CA ILE A 87 -10.36 -5.53 -13.42
C ILE A 87 -9.06 -5.23 -14.17
N ASP A 88 -8.59 -4.00 -14.12
CA ASP A 88 -7.36 -3.57 -14.79
C ASP A 88 -7.32 -3.88 -16.30
N LYS A 89 -8.43 -3.59 -16.99
CA LYS A 89 -8.59 -3.84 -18.44
C LYS A 89 -8.50 -5.33 -18.83
N LYS A 90 -8.42 -6.25 -17.85
CA LYS A 90 -8.45 -7.70 -18.04
C LYS A 90 -9.83 -8.23 -17.64
N THR A 91 -10.36 -9.11 -18.45
CA THR A 91 -11.63 -9.78 -18.16
C THR A 91 -11.37 -11.05 -17.36
N TYR A 92 -12.07 -11.20 -16.26
CA TYR A 92 -12.03 -12.38 -15.41
C TYR A 92 -13.40 -13.00 -15.32
N GLU A 93 -13.42 -14.33 -15.30
CA GLU A 93 -14.65 -15.10 -15.11
C GLU A 93 -14.67 -15.65 -13.68
N LEU A 94 -15.62 -15.20 -12.91
CA LEU A 94 -15.88 -15.70 -11.56
C LEU A 94 -17.04 -16.69 -11.61
N ASP A 95 -16.93 -17.76 -10.87
CA ASP A 95 -18.01 -18.74 -10.74
C ASP A 95 -19.20 -18.17 -9.96
N THR A 96 -20.28 -18.91 -9.88
CA THR A 96 -21.47 -18.50 -9.14
C THR A 96 -21.21 -18.36 -7.64
N ASP A 97 -20.17 -18.97 -7.11
CA ASP A 97 -19.73 -18.81 -5.72
C ASP A 97 -18.68 -17.68 -5.56
N GLY A 98 -18.45 -16.88 -6.59
CA GLY A 98 -17.49 -15.78 -6.62
C GLY A 98 -16.02 -16.20 -6.82
N SER A 99 -15.73 -17.50 -6.89
CA SER A 99 -14.35 -17.94 -7.06
C SER A 99 -13.86 -17.77 -8.51
N LEU A 100 -12.59 -17.36 -8.66
CA LEU A 100 -11.95 -17.21 -9.95
C LEU A 100 -11.85 -18.56 -10.67
N LYS A 101 -12.39 -18.64 -11.88
CA LYS A 101 -12.28 -19.84 -12.73
C LYS A 101 -10.83 -20.14 -13.07
N ASP A 102 -10.50 -21.42 -13.12
CA ASP A 102 -9.17 -21.93 -13.49
C ASP A 102 -8.02 -21.47 -12.57
N TYR A 103 -8.33 -20.94 -11.38
CA TYR A 103 -7.33 -20.54 -10.42
C TYR A 103 -6.56 -21.73 -9.85
N THR A 104 -5.24 -21.69 -9.96
CA THR A 104 -4.34 -22.69 -9.35
C THR A 104 -3.50 -22.02 -8.27
N PRO A 105 -3.66 -22.35 -6.99
CA PRO A 105 -2.89 -21.75 -5.90
C PRO A 105 -1.39 -21.94 -6.10
N LYS A 106 -0.61 -20.86 -6.00
CA LYS A 106 0.85 -20.93 -6.00
C LYS A 106 1.30 -21.70 -4.74
N LYS A 107 2.01 -22.82 -4.90
CA LYS A 107 2.64 -23.54 -3.77
C LYS A 107 3.65 -22.61 -3.11
N LYS A 108 3.47 -22.30 -1.82
CA LYS A 108 4.51 -21.64 -1.02
C LYS A 108 5.77 -22.51 -1.07
N SER A 109 6.81 -22.07 -1.78
CA SER A 109 8.09 -22.75 -1.80
C SER A 109 8.82 -22.51 -0.48
N SER A 110 8.88 -23.53 0.38
CA SER A 110 9.74 -23.50 1.55
C SER A 110 11.20 -23.52 1.07
N LYS A 111 11.89 -22.40 1.15
CA LYS A 111 13.34 -22.33 0.90
C LYS A 111 14.09 -23.12 1.99
N LYS A 112 14.50 -24.32 1.64
CA LYS A 112 15.47 -25.09 2.41
C LYS A 112 16.83 -24.43 2.25
N LYS A 113 17.42 -23.95 3.33
CA LYS A 113 18.80 -23.47 3.40
C LYS A 113 19.75 -24.62 3.02
N SER A 114 20.50 -24.47 1.94
CA SER A 114 21.70 -25.31 1.70
C SER A 114 22.90 -24.38 1.59
N SER A 115 23.82 -24.59 2.51
CA SER A 115 25.18 -24.03 2.49
C SER A 115 26.02 -24.75 1.46
N GLY A 116 26.85 -24.04 0.71
CA GLY A 116 27.92 -24.72 0.02
C GLY A 116 28.51 -24.01 -1.20
N LYS A 117 29.63 -23.38 -0.94
CA LYS A 117 30.89 -23.40 -1.70
C LYS A 117 31.02 -22.60 -2.99
N SER A 118 31.98 -21.71 -2.90
CA SER A 118 32.62 -20.93 -3.97
C SER A 118 33.19 -21.82 -5.09
N ASP A 119 33.00 -21.37 -6.33
CA ASP A 119 34.01 -21.52 -7.37
C ASP A 119 33.91 -20.37 -8.36
N THR A 120 35.07 -19.71 -8.52
CA THR A 120 35.36 -18.67 -9.46
C THR A 120 35.45 -19.22 -10.87
N SER A 121 34.71 -18.60 -11.81
CA SER A 121 35.18 -18.54 -13.21
C SER A 121 34.55 -17.35 -13.92
N ASP A 122 35.43 -16.46 -14.33
CA ASP A 122 35.27 -15.37 -15.24
C ASP A 122 34.52 -15.77 -16.51
N LYS A 123 33.43 -15.03 -16.85
CA LYS A 123 33.00 -14.85 -18.23
C LYS A 123 32.35 -13.48 -18.39
N SER A 124 33.05 -12.62 -19.13
CA SER A 124 32.53 -11.44 -19.81
C SER A 124 31.14 -11.70 -20.36
N GLY A 125 30.14 -11.08 -19.77
CA GLY A 125 28.78 -11.01 -20.24
C GLY A 125 28.32 -9.57 -20.12
N THR A 126 27.92 -8.99 -21.25
CA THR A 126 27.32 -7.67 -21.39
C THR A 126 26.28 -7.45 -20.29
N SER A 127 26.60 -6.62 -19.32
CA SER A 127 25.67 -6.17 -18.29
C SER A 127 24.58 -5.35 -18.99
N THR A 128 23.42 -5.95 -19.22
CA THR A 128 22.20 -5.17 -19.42
C THR A 128 21.92 -4.51 -18.09
N ALA A 129 22.26 -3.23 -17.97
CA ALA A 129 21.90 -2.44 -16.79
C ALA A 129 20.38 -2.58 -16.58
N LYS A 130 19.99 -3.09 -15.40
CA LYS A 130 18.56 -3.13 -15.00
C LYS A 130 18.07 -1.67 -14.98
N LYS A 131 17.01 -1.41 -15.73
CA LYS A 131 16.29 -0.14 -15.60
C LYS A 131 15.67 -0.05 -14.21
N SER A 132 15.69 1.12 -13.61
CA SER A 132 15.15 1.36 -12.28
C SER A 132 14.35 2.65 -12.26
N VAL A 133 13.35 2.70 -11.41
CA VAL A 133 12.55 3.88 -11.10
C VAL A 133 12.45 4.01 -9.59
N ALA A 134 12.28 5.23 -9.08
CA ALA A 134 11.97 5.51 -7.69
C ALA A 134 10.48 5.81 -7.55
N LEU A 135 9.75 4.93 -6.85
CA LEU A 135 8.40 5.22 -6.39
C LEU A 135 8.51 6.07 -5.12
N THR A 136 7.85 7.21 -5.08
CA THR A 136 7.88 8.10 -3.92
C THR A 136 6.47 8.53 -3.56
N PHE A 137 6.19 8.57 -2.26
CA PHE A 137 4.88 8.88 -1.70
C PHE A 137 5.02 10.01 -0.69
N ASP A 138 4.24 11.08 -0.87
CA ASP A 138 4.21 12.25 -0.02
C ASP A 138 2.95 12.27 0.87
N ASP A 139 2.96 13.11 1.88
CA ASP A 139 1.87 13.46 2.80
C ASP A 139 1.47 12.38 3.83
N GLY A 140 1.92 11.13 3.65
CA GLY A 140 1.64 10.06 4.61
C GLY A 140 2.42 10.10 5.92
N PRO A 141 2.32 9.04 6.71
CA PRO A 141 1.50 7.85 6.50
C PRO A 141 0.00 8.12 6.65
N SER A 142 -0.82 7.24 6.08
CA SER A 142 -2.27 7.31 6.15
C SER A 142 -2.89 5.94 6.43
N SER A 143 -4.21 5.91 6.52
CA SER A 143 -4.96 4.66 6.62
C SER A 143 -4.83 3.74 5.39
N PHE A 144 -4.32 4.24 4.27
CA PHE A 144 -4.11 3.46 3.04
C PHE A 144 -2.68 2.91 2.92
N THR A 145 -1.76 3.37 3.76
CA THR A 145 -0.33 3.06 3.66
C THR A 145 -0.05 1.56 3.82
N ASP A 146 -0.78 0.86 4.70
CA ASP A 146 -0.57 -0.59 4.89
C ASP A 146 -0.82 -1.41 3.63
N ARG A 147 -1.87 -1.08 2.84
CA ARG A 147 -2.14 -1.74 1.54
C ARG A 147 -0.97 -1.55 0.57
N LEU A 148 -0.40 -0.36 0.56
CA LEU A 148 0.77 -0.07 -0.27
C LEU A 148 1.99 -0.87 0.19
N LEU A 149 2.21 -0.97 1.50
CA LEU A 149 3.30 -1.76 2.08
C LEU A 149 3.13 -3.25 1.80
N ASP A 150 1.91 -3.78 1.79
CA ASP A 150 1.60 -5.16 1.39
C ASP A 150 2.05 -5.42 -0.05
N CYS A 151 1.67 -4.55 -0.98
CA CYS A 151 2.05 -4.65 -2.38
C CYS A 151 3.58 -4.58 -2.56
N LEU A 152 4.25 -3.65 -1.90
CA LEU A 152 5.71 -3.54 -1.96
C LEU A 152 6.40 -4.81 -1.43
N GLU A 153 5.89 -5.38 -0.35
CA GLU A 153 6.40 -6.62 0.23
C GLU A 153 6.20 -7.82 -0.70
N GLU A 154 5.01 -7.97 -1.27
CA GLU A 154 4.66 -9.04 -2.21
C GLU A 154 5.52 -9.00 -3.48
N ASN A 155 5.81 -7.82 -3.99
CA ASN A 155 6.60 -7.61 -5.19
C ASN A 155 8.10 -7.50 -4.91
N ASN A 156 8.53 -7.61 -3.63
CA ASN A 156 9.90 -7.38 -3.20
C ASN A 156 10.44 -6.02 -3.72
N ALA A 157 9.55 -5.05 -3.76
CA ALA A 157 9.81 -3.67 -4.16
C ALA A 157 10.05 -2.79 -2.93
N LYS A 158 10.54 -1.58 -3.18
CA LYS A 158 10.76 -0.56 -2.16
C LYS A 158 10.33 0.79 -2.70
N ALA A 159 9.99 1.68 -1.78
CA ALA A 159 9.63 3.05 -2.09
C ALA A 159 10.32 4.00 -1.11
N THR A 160 10.27 5.29 -1.41
CA THR A 160 10.62 6.37 -0.48
C THR A 160 9.33 7.02 -0.01
N PHE A 161 9.15 7.16 1.30
CA PHE A 161 8.01 7.83 1.91
C PHE A 161 8.44 9.16 2.51
N PHE A 162 7.96 10.26 1.96
CA PHE A 162 8.16 11.61 2.49
C PHE A 162 7.01 11.95 3.43
N MET A 163 7.24 11.75 4.72
CA MET A 163 6.20 11.75 5.73
C MET A 163 6.02 13.11 6.38
N VAL A 164 4.77 13.48 6.63
CA VAL A 164 4.39 14.66 7.40
C VAL A 164 4.37 14.32 8.90
N GLY A 165 4.97 15.15 9.72
CA GLY A 165 5.16 14.85 11.16
C GLY A 165 3.86 14.65 11.93
N THR A 166 2.79 15.37 11.57
CA THR A 166 1.46 15.19 12.19
C THR A 166 0.88 13.81 11.93
N GLU A 167 1.15 13.24 10.75
CA GLU A 167 0.66 11.92 10.35
C GLU A 167 1.47 10.78 10.99
N ILE A 168 2.78 10.95 11.15
CA ILE A 168 3.64 9.97 11.84
C ILE A 168 3.10 9.62 13.23
N ALA A 169 2.58 10.60 13.96
CA ALA A 169 2.04 10.39 15.30
C ALA A 169 0.78 9.50 15.30
N SER A 170 0.01 9.52 14.20
CA SER A 170 -1.24 8.76 14.04
C SER A 170 -0.99 7.33 13.54
N PHE A 171 0.11 7.09 12.81
CA PHE A 171 0.41 5.82 12.13
C PHE A 171 1.83 5.31 12.44
N PRO A 172 2.21 5.14 13.73
CA PRO A 172 3.57 4.77 14.10
C PRO A 172 3.98 3.35 13.67
N ASP A 173 3.03 2.45 13.48
CA ASP A 173 3.32 1.06 13.11
C ASP A 173 3.63 0.93 11.62
N GLU A 174 2.99 1.73 10.77
CA GLU A 174 3.28 1.86 9.33
C GLU A 174 4.73 2.36 9.12
N VAL A 175 5.16 3.35 9.91
CA VAL A 175 6.55 3.86 9.87
C VAL A 175 7.56 2.78 10.24
N LYS A 176 7.29 2.01 11.31
CA LYS A 176 8.14 0.87 11.68
C LYS A 176 8.16 -0.21 10.59
N ARG A 177 7.00 -0.44 9.95
CA ARG A 177 6.89 -1.40 8.86
C ARG A 177 7.66 -0.95 7.62
N MET A 178 7.56 0.33 7.22
CA MET A 178 8.40 0.91 6.15
C MET A 178 9.87 0.62 6.37
N LYS A 179 10.36 0.89 7.58
CA LYS A 179 11.76 0.60 7.95
C LYS A 179 12.09 -0.87 7.87
N LYS A 180 11.24 -1.75 8.39
CA LYS A 180 11.43 -3.22 8.37
C LYS A 180 11.50 -3.76 6.93
N LEU A 181 10.71 -3.22 6.01
CA LEU A 181 10.72 -3.57 4.60
C LEU A 181 11.93 -3.00 3.85
N GLY A 182 12.67 -2.08 4.46
CA GLY A 182 13.82 -1.41 3.87
C GLY A 182 13.43 -0.33 2.86
N CYS A 183 12.26 0.26 3.04
CA CYS A 183 11.88 1.49 2.37
C CYS A 183 12.71 2.66 2.91
N GLU A 184 12.88 3.69 2.10
CA GLU A 184 13.58 4.91 2.51
C GLU A 184 12.63 5.84 3.26
N LEU A 185 13.10 6.34 4.40
CA LEU A 185 12.34 7.27 5.23
C LEU A 185 12.74 8.70 4.87
N GLY A 186 11.80 9.45 4.35
CA GLY A 186 11.93 10.84 3.97
C GLY A 186 11.13 11.76 4.90
N ASN A 187 11.55 13.00 4.95
CA ASN A 187 10.96 14.06 5.74
C ASN A 187 10.20 15.03 4.82
N HIS A 188 8.91 15.27 5.12
CA HIS A 188 8.06 16.20 4.39
C HIS A 188 7.57 17.36 5.26
N THR A 189 8.42 17.78 6.22
CA THR A 189 8.16 18.78 7.26
C THR A 189 7.12 18.30 8.29
N TYR A 190 7.02 19.04 9.40
CA TYR A 190 6.12 18.62 10.47
C TYR A 190 4.66 18.95 10.19
N ASP A 191 4.37 20.18 9.72
CA ASP A 191 3.01 20.68 9.48
C ASP A 191 2.70 20.88 7.99
N HIS A 192 3.51 20.33 7.07
CA HIS A 192 3.38 20.52 5.61
C HIS A 192 3.44 22.00 5.19
N LYS A 193 4.29 22.80 5.84
CA LYS A 193 4.44 24.24 5.54
C LYS A 193 5.33 24.46 4.31
N ASP A 194 5.01 25.50 3.54
CA ASP A 194 5.89 26.01 2.49
C ASP A 194 7.18 26.60 3.11
N LEU A 195 8.28 25.83 3.05
CA LEU A 195 9.56 26.20 3.64
C LEU A 195 10.11 27.53 3.10
N ALA A 196 9.81 27.88 1.85
CA ALA A 196 10.30 29.11 1.25
C ALA A 196 9.69 30.39 1.87
N THR A 197 8.63 30.25 2.67
CA THR A 197 7.99 31.36 3.40
C THR A 197 8.47 31.50 4.84
N LEU A 198 9.31 30.55 5.32
CA LEU A 198 9.73 30.48 6.72
C LEU A 198 11.13 31.05 6.94
N SER A 199 11.40 31.45 8.18
CA SER A 199 12.76 31.76 8.65
C SER A 199 13.60 30.47 8.81
N SER A 200 14.93 30.61 8.87
CA SER A 200 15.84 29.48 9.08
C SER A 200 15.55 28.71 10.36
N ASP A 201 15.15 29.38 11.44
CA ASP A 201 14.83 28.71 12.71
C ASP A 201 13.54 27.90 12.59
N GLU A 202 12.52 28.43 11.90
CA GLU A 202 11.29 27.70 11.63
C GLU A 202 11.52 26.50 10.73
N ILE A 203 12.31 26.67 9.64
CA ILE A 203 12.71 25.55 8.76
C ILE A 203 13.40 24.46 9.57
N SER A 204 14.37 24.83 10.40
CA SER A 204 15.11 23.88 11.25
C SER A 204 14.16 23.15 12.20
N SER A 205 13.19 23.83 12.78
CA SER A 205 12.18 23.24 13.65
C SER A 205 11.27 22.26 12.91
N GLU A 206 10.80 22.62 11.72
CA GLU A 206 9.94 21.74 10.90
C GLU A 206 10.64 20.42 10.57
N ILE A 207 11.92 20.48 10.21
CA ILE A 207 12.71 19.29 9.88
C ILE A 207 13.06 18.48 11.13
N ALA A 208 13.56 19.13 12.19
CA ALA A 208 14.04 18.42 13.38
C ALA A 208 12.92 17.65 14.11
N ARG A 209 11.69 18.17 14.12
CA ARG A 209 10.54 17.52 14.78
C ARG A 209 10.18 16.19 14.10
N VAL A 210 10.26 16.11 12.79
CA VAL A 210 10.04 14.85 12.04
C VAL A 210 11.17 13.87 12.31
N ASP A 211 12.42 14.34 12.23
CA ASP A 211 13.59 13.48 12.48
C ASP A 211 13.58 12.91 13.90
N GLU A 212 13.19 13.70 14.91
CA GLU A 212 13.04 13.21 16.27
C GLU A 212 11.99 12.09 16.39
N GLN A 213 10.84 12.23 15.72
CA GLN A 213 9.82 11.19 15.68
C GLN A 213 10.33 9.90 15.02
N LEU A 214 11.03 10.04 13.87
CA LEU A 214 11.60 8.90 13.15
C LEU A 214 12.68 8.19 13.97
N VAL A 215 13.58 8.94 14.62
CA VAL A 215 14.60 8.37 15.52
C VAL A 215 13.95 7.60 16.67
N ASN A 216 12.90 8.15 17.27
CA ASN A 216 12.20 7.49 18.37
C ASN A 216 11.50 6.19 17.94
N LEU A 217 10.98 6.10 16.71
CA LEU A 217 10.26 4.94 16.20
C LEU A 217 11.17 3.88 15.59
N THR A 218 12.25 4.29 14.90
CA THR A 218 13.05 3.41 14.03
C THR A 218 14.53 3.36 14.36
N GLY A 219 15.00 4.27 15.22
CA GLY A 219 16.41 4.41 15.59
C GLY A 219 17.22 5.31 14.65
N GLU A 220 16.64 5.85 13.58
CA GLU A 220 17.30 6.72 12.62
C GLU A 220 16.34 7.80 12.08
N GLY A 221 16.90 8.99 11.77
CA GLY A 221 16.17 10.10 11.15
C GLY A 221 15.98 9.88 9.65
N ALA A 222 15.39 10.87 8.99
CA ALA A 222 15.20 10.83 7.55
C ALA A 222 16.54 10.93 6.79
N SER A 223 16.68 10.14 5.73
CA SER A 223 17.84 10.18 4.84
C SER A 223 17.74 11.27 3.78
N VAL A 224 16.52 11.69 3.46
CA VAL A 224 16.18 12.66 2.42
C VAL A 224 15.04 13.56 2.88
N VAL A 225 14.98 14.77 2.31
CA VAL A 225 13.89 15.74 2.53
C VAL A 225 13.22 16.05 1.20
N ARG A 226 11.91 16.15 1.19
CA ARG A 226 11.16 16.77 0.08
C ARG A 226 10.43 18.00 0.64
N PRO A 227 10.82 19.20 0.20
CA PRO A 227 10.08 20.41 0.58
C PRO A 227 8.65 20.37 0.05
N PRO A 228 7.62 20.67 0.88
CA PRO A 228 6.25 20.80 0.40
C PRO A 228 6.14 21.72 -0.82
N TYR A 229 5.27 21.34 -1.76
CA TYR A 229 5.05 22.05 -3.03
C TYR A 229 6.29 22.11 -3.95
N GLY A 230 7.38 21.41 -3.63
CA GLY A 230 8.68 21.56 -4.31
C GLY A 230 9.30 22.95 -4.13
N SER A 231 8.84 23.72 -3.13
CA SER A 231 9.19 25.13 -2.93
C SER A 231 10.57 25.25 -2.27
N VAL A 232 11.54 25.79 -3.02
CA VAL A 232 12.95 25.90 -2.58
C VAL A 232 13.49 27.29 -2.92
N ASN A 233 14.03 28.00 -1.92
CA ASN A 233 14.80 29.23 -2.08
C ASN A 233 16.21 29.09 -1.45
N ASP A 234 17.01 30.14 -1.47
CA ASP A 234 18.38 30.09 -0.94
C ASP A 234 18.41 29.89 0.59
N THR A 235 17.40 30.37 1.31
CA THR A 235 17.28 30.13 2.77
C THR A 235 17.05 28.64 3.04
N VAL A 236 16.12 28.02 2.30
CA VAL A 236 15.87 26.56 2.41
C VAL A 236 17.13 25.77 2.10
N LYS A 237 17.81 26.08 0.99
CA LYS A 237 19.06 25.40 0.58
C LYS A 237 20.16 25.50 1.61
N SER A 238 20.30 26.66 2.26
CA SER A 238 21.35 26.87 3.25
C SER A 238 21.03 26.28 4.63
N THR A 239 19.73 26.05 4.93
CA THR A 239 19.26 25.60 6.24
C THR A 239 19.07 24.09 6.29
N VAL A 240 18.50 23.48 5.25
CA VAL A 240 18.28 22.04 5.17
C VAL A 240 19.59 21.34 4.84
N GLY A 241 20.16 20.66 5.84
CA GLY A 241 21.43 19.95 5.70
C GLY A 241 21.33 18.56 5.05
N THR A 242 20.12 18.03 4.95
CA THR A 242 19.80 16.71 4.36
C THR A 242 19.56 16.86 2.85
N PRO A 243 19.95 15.88 2.00
CA PRO A 243 19.67 15.94 0.57
C PRO A 243 18.19 16.16 0.26
N MET A 244 17.90 17.15 -0.59
CA MET A 244 16.54 17.46 -1.03
C MET A 244 16.25 16.77 -2.35
N ILE A 245 15.15 16.01 -2.39
CA ILE A 245 14.73 15.23 -3.55
C ILE A 245 13.37 15.75 -4.05
N LEU A 246 13.33 16.19 -5.29
CA LEU A 246 12.08 16.51 -6.00
C LEU A 246 11.64 15.28 -6.84
N TRP A 247 10.96 15.52 -7.95
CA TRP A 247 10.45 14.47 -8.82
C TRP A 247 10.69 14.80 -10.30
N SER A 248 10.57 13.79 -11.13
CA SER A 248 10.61 13.94 -12.60
C SER A 248 9.27 13.67 -13.27
N ILE A 249 8.35 13.01 -12.55
CA ILE A 249 6.97 12.77 -12.98
C ILE A 249 6.06 13.18 -11.83
N ASP A 250 5.19 14.17 -12.07
CA ASP A 250 4.07 14.53 -11.19
C ASP A 250 2.83 13.83 -11.74
N THR A 251 2.29 12.89 -11.00
CA THR A 251 1.12 12.13 -11.44
C THR A 251 -0.17 12.92 -11.35
N LEU A 252 -0.16 14.06 -10.66
CA LEU A 252 -1.33 14.88 -10.38
C LEU A 252 -2.46 14.12 -9.65
N ASP A 253 -2.12 13.03 -8.97
CA ASP A 253 -3.03 12.16 -8.24
C ASP A 253 -3.81 12.91 -7.15
N TRP A 254 -3.14 13.82 -6.44
CA TRP A 254 -3.71 14.71 -5.45
C TRP A 254 -4.84 15.59 -6.01
N LYS A 255 -4.78 15.90 -7.30
CA LYS A 255 -5.72 16.81 -7.99
C LYS A 255 -6.83 16.05 -8.68
N THR A 256 -6.51 15.00 -9.41
CA THR A 256 -7.47 14.24 -10.20
C THR A 256 -8.25 13.25 -9.35
N GLN A 257 -7.59 12.66 -8.36
CA GLN A 257 -8.11 11.55 -7.55
C GLN A 257 -8.73 10.46 -8.43
N ASP A 258 -8.12 10.23 -9.59
CA ASP A 258 -8.58 9.29 -10.61
C ASP A 258 -7.46 8.27 -10.90
N VAL A 259 -7.78 7.01 -10.71
CA VAL A 259 -6.83 5.90 -10.81
C VAL A 259 -6.27 5.77 -12.22
N GLU A 260 -7.15 5.81 -13.24
CA GLU A 260 -6.73 5.63 -14.63
C GLU A 260 -5.83 6.77 -15.10
N SER A 261 -6.20 8.02 -14.76
CA SER A 261 -5.40 9.20 -15.07
C SER A 261 -4.00 9.11 -14.46
N THR A 262 -3.91 8.66 -13.20
CA THR A 262 -2.63 8.50 -12.49
C THR A 262 -1.77 7.41 -13.14
N VAL A 263 -2.35 6.25 -13.45
CA VAL A 263 -1.64 5.15 -14.14
C VAL A 263 -1.19 5.59 -15.54
N GLU A 264 -2.04 6.26 -16.30
CA GLU A 264 -1.69 6.76 -17.64
C GLU A 264 -0.54 7.75 -17.60
N GLU A 265 -0.51 8.67 -16.62
CA GLU A 265 0.58 9.64 -16.47
C GLU A 265 1.90 8.93 -16.19
N VAL A 266 1.91 7.93 -15.30
CA VAL A 266 3.10 7.10 -15.06
C VAL A 266 3.53 6.36 -16.32
N MET A 267 2.63 5.59 -16.92
CA MET A 267 2.97 4.70 -18.05
C MET A 267 3.42 5.43 -19.30
N ASN A 268 2.92 6.64 -19.54
CA ASN A 268 3.28 7.44 -20.71
C ASN A 268 4.63 8.16 -20.54
N ASN A 269 5.06 8.42 -19.31
CA ASN A 269 6.22 9.27 -19.02
C ASN A 269 7.39 8.53 -18.36
N VAL A 270 7.18 7.31 -17.85
CA VAL A 270 8.21 6.57 -17.12
C VAL A 270 9.39 6.17 -18.00
N LYS A 271 10.58 6.41 -17.50
CA LYS A 271 11.86 6.03 -18.12
C LYS A 271 12.85 5.61 -17.04
N ASP A 272 13.96 5.04 -17.45
CA ASP A 272 15.05 4.71 -16.51
C ASP A 272 15.52 5.94 -15.73
N GLY A 273 15.57 5.82 -14.42
CA GLY A 273 15.93 6.89 -13.49
C GLY A 273 14.79 7.85 -13.14
N SER A 274 13.54 7.60 -13.56
CA SER A 274 12.41 8.44 -13.15
C SER A 274 12.18 8.39 -11.65
N ILE A 275 11.84 9.56 -11.07
CA ILE A 275 11.36 9.73 -9.71
C ILE A 275 9.87 10.12 -9.81
N ILE A 276 8.99 9.24 -9.36
CA ILE A 276 7.55 9.37 -9.52
C ILE A 276 6.96 9.91 -8.23
N LEU A 277 6.28 11.06 -8.31
CA LEU A 277 5.53 11.65 -7.19
C LEU A 277 4.12 11.10 -7.18
N MET A 278 3.76 10.53 -6.04
CA MET A 278 2.40 10.11 -5.67
C MET A 278 2.16 10.49 -4.21
N HIS A 279 0.92 10.30 -3.73
CA HIS A 279 0.54 10.61 -2.35
C HIS A 279 -0.21 9.42 -1.76
N ASP A 280 0.24 8.89 -0.62
CA ASP A 280 -0.44 7.77 0.05
C ASP A 280 -1.59 8.21 0.97
N GLY A 281 -1.88 9.50 0.99
CA GLY A 281 -3.07 10.07 1.65
C GLY A 281 -4.38 9.89 0.89
N TYR A 282 -4.36 9.42 -0.37
CA TYR A 282 -5.54 9.21 -1.19
C TYR A 282 -5.67 7.75 -1.61
N GLU A 283 -6.86 7.20 -1.46
CA GLU A 283 -7.14 5.81 -1.86
C GLU A 283 -6.89 5.56 -3.35
N SER A 284 -7.32 6.49 -4.20
CA SER A 284 -7.08 6.43 -5.66
C SER A 284 -5.60 6.39 -6.02
N SER A 285 -4.75 7.10 -5.29
CA SER A 285 -3.31 7.09 -5.51
C SER A 285 -2.68 5.76 -5.14
N VAL A 286 -3.07 5.20 -4.00
CA VAL A 286 -2.63 3.86 -3.58
C VAL A 286 -3.09 2.81 -4.58
N GLU A 287 -4.35 2.84 -5.00
CA GLU A 287 -4.88 1.93 -6.03
C GLU A 287 -4.10 2.04 -7.36
N ALA A 288 -3.78 3.26 -7.80
CA ALA A 288 -2.97 3.47 -8.99
C ALA A 288 -1.53 2.90 -8.83
N ALA A 289 -0.93 3.06 -7.65
CA ALA A 289 0.38 2.50 -7.34
C ALA A 289 0.38 0.96 -7.38
N LEU A 290 -0.66 0.33 -6.81
CA LEU A 290 -0.85 -1.12 -6.85
C LEU A 290 -0.92 -1.63 -8.29
N ARG A 291 -1.67 -0.95 -9.16
CA ARG A 291 -1.79 -1.30 -10.58
C ARG A 291 -0.52 -1.06 -11.39
N ALA A 292 0.26 -0.04 -11.04
CA ALA A 292 1.52 0.24 -11.72
C ALA A 292 2.65 -0.73 -11.33
N ALA A 293 2.50 -1.45 -10.22
CA ALA A 293 3.46 -2.45 -9.74
C ALA A 293 3.29 -3.83 -10.38
N ASP A 294 2.12 -4.13 -10.98
CA ASP A 294 1.80 -5.36 -11.72
C ASP A 294 2.30 -5.30 -13.19
#